data_6a8c9a90f21c5b7ac8e9de2c54f96e2b
#
_entry.id   6a8c9a90f21c5b7ac8e9de2c54f96e2b
#
_cell.length_a   1.000
_cell.length_b   1.000
_cell.length_c   1.000
_cell.angle_alpha   90.00
_cell.angle_beta   90.00
_cell.angle_gamma   90.00
#
_symmetry.space_group_name_H-M   'P 1'
#
loop_
_entity.id
_entity.type
_entity.pdbx_description
1 polymer ?
#
loop_
_entity_poly.entity_id
_entity_poly.type
_entity_poly.pdbx_seq_one_letter_code
_entity_poly.pdbx_strand_id
1 'polypeptide(L)'
;ARRIEYDWLHLQGIKSLVAVPVFIKGKLHGLLGIDNPRAHMSAPALLMQLTYIVANELQKHLLTEELMKKSYQDPLTGLNNRLAYDEIIEHLRGKGISIGVGFLDINGLKWINDTLGHDMGNKAIQKICLILKEHIEQQFVYRISGDEFVVIWPDVDYKVFMSTVEDLEAALVNEKDIASFGYVWGTEEDVGIAVRKAEKVMQTAKNKFYATNNQLRDKRPGYLDALLQEFRDSTFVPYLQPLYSIKSDKVYGAEVLVRKIDPHGHIHVPIEFVAIMEREHMISMVDFTMLREACELIQTWKAVWPDIVLSVNFSRNTLTEPDYLERVDEILAETGANPAQLIFEITESSQGIQLESMSSLLTELQKRGIVIAIDDLGTEAACLEMLYLPQISMAKIDKSLINKAENSEREQLVIRHLVDLCHDLNMTCVAEGIETSSQIELLKKLGCDRLQGYKIGRPMPAEDFFHQFGENALHKK
;
A
#
# COMPACT_ATOMS: atom_id res chain seq x y z
N ALA A 1 54.07 4.13 22.88
CA ALA A 1 52.70 4.00 23.37
C ALA A 1 52.64 4.11 24.91
N ARG A 2 53.32 3.26 25.69
CA ARG A 2 53.26 3.27 27.19
C ARG A 2 53.63 4.62 27.85
N ARG A 3 54.50 5.44 27.25
CA ARG A 3 54.96 6.69 27.82
C ARG A 3 53.96 7.84 27.64
N ILE A 4 53.25 7.87 26.54
CA ILE A 4 52.23 8.91 26.22
C ILE A 4 51.00 8.76 27.12
N GLU A 5 50.56 7.52 27.36
CA GLU A 5 49.42 7.20 28.25
C GLU A 5 49.75 7.59 29.71
N TYR A 6 50.97 7.40 30.17
CA TYR A 6 51.38 7.72 31.52
C TYR A 6 51.40 9.26 31.76
N ASP A 7 51.91 10.01 30.80
CA ASP A 7 52.00 11.48 30.89
C ASP A 7 50.57 12.11 30.87
N TRP A 8 49.65 11.53 30.12
CA TRP A 8 48.27 12.02 30.05
C TRP A 8 47.46 11.76 31.35
N LEU A 9 47.61 10.59 31.95
CA LEU A 9 47.02 10.25 33.25
C LEU A 9 47.61 11.14 34.38
N HIS A 10 48.89 11.45 34.34
CA HIS A 10 49.56 12.32 35.30
C HIS A 10 49.09 13.78 35.22
N LEU A 11 48.84 14.28 34.01
CA LEU A 11 48.28 15.62 33.77
C LEU A 11 46.88 15.77 34.38
N GLN A 12 46.11 14.69 34.47
CA GLN A 12 44.80 14.67 35.11
C GLN A 12 44.85 14.41 36.63
N GLY A 13 46.03 14.32 37.24
CA GLY A 13 46.18 14.06 38.66
C GLY A 13 45.86 12.63 39.09
N ILE A 14 45.83 11.68 38.14
CA ILE A 14 45.58 10.27 38.39
C ILE A 14 46.85 9.59 38.89
N LYS A 15 46.85 9.19 40.16
CA LYS A 15 47.98 8.51 40.81
C LYS A 15 47.87 7.00 40.77
N SER A 16 46.64 6.50 40.71
CA SER A 16 46.31 5.08 40.62
C SER A 16 45.00 4.91 39.84
N LEU A 17 44.91 3.83 39.06
CA LEU A 17 43.75 3.48 38.24
C LEU A 17 43.46 1.99 38.38
N VAL A 18 42.25 1.64 38.70
CA VAL A 18 41.72 0.26 38.59
C VAL A 18 40.71 0.25 37.45
N ALA A 19 41.01 -0.48 36.39
CA ALA A 19 40.12 -0.56 35.23
C ALA A 19 39.80 -1.99 34.86
N VAL A 20 38.54 -2.21 34.36
CA VAL A 20 38.03 -3.47 33.88
C VAL A 20 37.53 -3.28 32.43
N PRO A 21 37.88 -4.20 31.52
CA PRO A 21 37.43 -4.07 30.12
C PRO A 21 35.93 -4.37 29.97
N VAL A 22 35.27 -3.58 29.15
CA VAL A 22 33.87 -3.75 28.75
C VAL A 22 33.84 -4.49 27.41
N PHE A 23 33.38 -5.74 27.42
CA PHE A 23 33.23 -6.56 26.23
C PHE A 23 31.77 -6.68 25.87
N ILE A 24 31.45 -6.54 24.57
CA ILE A 24 30.15 -6.85 23.98
C ILE A 24 30.36 -7.83 22.83
N LYS A 25 29.68 -8.99 22.88
CA LYS A 25 29.85 -10.10 21.91
C LYS A 25 31.31 -10.47 21.64
N GLY A 26 32.15 -10.45 22.69
CA GLY A 26 33.57 -10.79 22.61
C GLY A 26 34.50 -9.69 22.04
N LYS A 27 33.94 -8.54 21.63
CA LYS A 27 34.75 -7.39 21.16
C LYS A 27 34.89 -6.35 22.27
N LEU A 28 36.11 -5.81 22.43
CA LEU A 28 36.38 -4.74 23.39
C LEU A 28 35.77 -3.43 22.92
N HIS A 29 34.87 -2.84 23.72
CA HIS A 29 34.21 -1.56 23.45
C HIS A 29 34.78 -0.41 24.29
N GLY A 30 35.41 -0.70 25.42
CA GLY A 30 35.98 0.31 26.27
C GLY A 30 36.53 -0.25 27.59
N LEU A 31 36.91 0.65 28.46
CA LEU A 31 37.39 0.36 29.82
C LEU A 31 36.54 1.15 30.82
N LEU A 32 36.05 0.47 31.86
CA LEU A 32 35.42 1.12 33.01
C LEU A 32 36.46 1.19 34.15
N GLY A 33 36.77 2.39 34.63
CA GLY A 33 37.81 2.58 35.62
C GLY A 33 37.37 3.45 36.78
N ILE A 34 38.13 3.33 37.88
CA ILE A 34 38.04 4.22 39.05
C ILE A 34 39.43 4.84 39.27
N ASP A 35 39.46 6.16 39.29
CA ASP A 35 40.67 6.93 39.52
C ASP A 35 40.90 7.15 41.02
N ASN A 36 42.16 7.05 41.45
CA ASN A 36 42.61 7.33 42.81
C ASN A 36 41.72 6.67 43.91
N PRO A 37 41.42 5.33 43.85
CA PRO A 37 40.55 4.69 44.83
C PRO A 37 41.15 4.80 46.23
N ARG A 38 40.34 5.23 47.22
CA ARG A 38 40.80 5.43 48.63
C ARG A 38 40.74 4.14 49.47
N ALA A 39 40.04 3.14 49.05
CA ALA A 39 39.89 1.85 49.72
C ALA A 39 39.60 0.74 48.72
N HIS A 40 39.80 -0.52 49.13
CA HIS A 40 39.45 -1.71 48.35
C HIS A 40 40.14 -1.88 46.97
N MET A 41 41.39 -1.43 46.84
CA MET A 41 42.18 -1.57 45.60
C MET A 41 42.34 -3.00 45.09
N SER A 42 42.09 -4.00 45.95
CA SER A 42 42.20 -5.42 45.63
C SER A 42 40.84 -6.15 45.34
N ALA A 43 39.72 -5.39 45.32
CA ALA A 43 38.38 -5.97 45.11
C ALA A 43 37.76 -5.48 43.80
N PRO A 44 38.12 -6.03 42.64
CA PRO A 44 37.53 -5.65 41.35
C PRO A 44 36.08 -6.13 41.18
N ALA A 45 35.53 -6.87 42.14
CA ALA A 45 34.21 -7.47 42.05
C ALA A 45 33.08 -6.45 41.80
N LEU A 46 33.11 -5.30 42.46
CA LEU A 46 32.15 -4.22 42.27
C LEU A 46 32.25 -3.62 40.85
N LEU A 47 33.48 -3.36 40.39
CA LEU A 47 33.73 -2.88 39.03
C LEU A 47 33.30 -3.90 37.98
N MET A 48 33.49 -5.19 38.22
CA MET A 48 32.99 -6.27 37.33
C MET A 48 31.46 -6.29 37.25
N GLN A 49 30.76 -6.12 38.38
CA GLN A 49 29.30 -6.01 38.39
C GLN A 49 28.82 -4.77 37.64
N LEU A 50 29.40 -3.61 37.85
CA LEU A 50 29.13 -2.38 37.12
C LEU A 50 29.43 -2.53 35.63
N THR A 51 30.52 -3.19 35.28
CA THR A 51 30.89 -3.48 33.88
C THR A 51 29.83 -4.32 33.20
N TYR A 52 29.25 -5.30 33.89
CA TYR A 52 28.15 -6.10 33.36
C TYR A 52 26.90 -5.27 33.09
N ILE A 53 26.52 -4.36 33.98
CA ILE A 53 25.37 -3.47 33.81
C ILE A 53 25.61 -2.51 32.62
N VAL A 54 26.80 -1.89 32.56
CA VAL A 54 27.17 -1.00 31.47
C VAL A 54 27.23 -1.73 30.14
N ALA A 55 27.78 -2.94 30.11
CA ALA A 55 27.83 -3.76 28.89
C ALA A 55 26.42 -4.11 28.38
N ASN A 56 25.51 -4.47 29.28
CA ASN A 56 24.13 -4.77 28.90
C ASN A 56 23.38 -3.56 28.38
N GLU A 57 23.53 -2.39 29.03
CA GLU A 57 22.84 -1.17 28.59
C GLU A 57 23.41 -0.66 27.27
N LEU A 58 24.74 -0.73 27.09
CA LEU A 58 25.38 -0.40 25.82
C LEU A 58 24.98 -1.37 24.71
N GLN A 59 24.88 -2.66 25.00
CA GLN A 59 24.40 -3.66 24.04
C GLN A 59 22.97 -3.40 23.63
N LYS A 60 22.08 -3.08 24.57
CA LYS A 60 20.68 -2.72 24.31
C LYS A 60 20.60 -1.48 23.44
N HIS A 61 21.39 -0.46 23.73
CA HIS A 61 21.44 0.78 22.93
C HIS A 61 21.88 0.51 21.50
N LEU A 62 22.98 -0.23 21.30
CA LEU A 62 23.46 -0.63 19.98
C LEU A 62 22.46 -1.47 19.21
N LEU A 63 21.75 -2.36 19.89
CA LEU A 63 20.71 -3.18 19.25
C LEU A 63 19.50 -2.34 18.83
N THR A 64 19.12 -1.38 19.67
CA THR A 64 18.03 -0.44 19.36
C THR A 64 18.38 0.45 18.17
N GLU A 65 19.61 0.98 18.11
CA GLU A 65 20.10 1.75 16.95
C GLU A 65 20.12 0.90 15.66
N GLU A 66 20.57 -0.36 15.76
CA GLU A 66 20.56 -1.27 14.61
C GLU A 66 19.13 -1.60 14.13
N LEU A 67 18.21 -1.81 15.06
CA LEU A 67 16.79 -2.03 14.74
C LEU A 67 16.16 -0.79 14.11
N MET A 68 16.43 0.41 14.66
CA MET A 68 15.95 1.66 14.07
C MET A 68 16.48 1.85 12.65
N LYS A 69 17.78 1.67 12.42
CA LYS A 69 18.35 1.74 11.07
C LYS A 69 17.67 0.78 10.10
N LYS A 70 17.43 -0.47 10.51
CA LYS A 70 16.72 -1.46 9.67
C LYS A 70 15.26 -1.10 9.42
N SER A 71 14.61 -0.44 10.39
CA SER A 71 13.19 -0.04 10.28
C SER A 71 12.96 1.21 9.44
N TYR A 72 13.90 2.17 9.44
CA TYR A 72 13.72 3.49 8.82
C TYR A 72 14.57 3.74 7.58
N GLN A 73 15.41 2.79 7.17
CA GLN A 73 16.24 2.92 5.98
C GLN A 73 15.84 1.95 4.86
N ASP A 74 15.94 2.42 3.63
CA ASP A 74 15.79 1.59 2.43
C ASP A 74 17.03 0.69 2.25
N PRO A 75 16.89 -0.63 2.14
CA PRO A 75 18.03 -1.55 2.10
C PRO A 75 18.89 -1.43 0.84
N LEU A 76 18.36 -0.92 -0.29
CA LEU A 76 19.09 -0.77 -1.54
C LEU A 76 19.93 0.51 -1.57
N THR A 77 19.39 1.61 -1.06
CA THR A 77 19.97 2.95 -1.15
C THR A 77 20.62 3.45 0.16
N GLY A 78 20.18 2.91 1.30
CA GLY A 78 20.54 3.39 2.62
C GLY A 78 19.94 4.75 2.97
N LEU A 79 19.06 5.32 2.13
CA LEU A 79 18.27 6.52 2.42
C LEU A 79 17.15 6.20 3.38
N ASN A 80 16.47 7.24 3.89
CA ASN A 80 15.24 7.03 4.65
C ASN A 80 14.17 6.36 3.76
N ASN A 81 13.41 5.44 4.35
CA ASN A 81 12.36 4.73 3.65
C ASN A 81 10.99 5.40 3.81
N ARG A 82 9.94 4.78 3.32
CA ARG A 82 8.55 5.24 3.40
C ARG A 82 8.10 5.48 4.84
N LEU A 83 8.46 4.60 5.78
CA LEU A 83 8.08 4.75 7.19
C LEU A 83 8.68 6.01 7.81
N ALA A 84 9.96 6.28 7.52
CA ALA A 84 10.63 7.52 7.96
C ALA A 84 9.99 8.77 7.33
N TYR A 85 9.55 8.67 6.07
CA TYR A 85 8.82 9.74 5.38
C TYR A 85 7.47 10.02 6.05
N ASP A 86 6.67 9.00 6.33
CA ASP A 86 5.35 9.17 6.95
C ASP A 86 5.48 9.81 8.35
N GLU A 87 6.52 9.44 9.10
CA GLU A 87 6.78 10.00 10.44
C GLU A 87 7.20 11.48 10.38
N ILE A 88 8.06 11.88 9.42
CA ILE A 88 8.46 13.29 9.29
C ILE A 88 7.28 14.18 8.82
N ILE A 89 6.43 13.69 7.94
CA ILE A 89 5.21 14.40 7.53
C ILE A 89 4.33 14.69 8.74
N GLU A 90 4.08 13.68 9.58
CA GLU A 90 3.26 13.84 10.78
C GLU A 90 3.93 14.77 11.80
N HIS A 91 5.24 14.64 11.98
CA HIS A 91 6.01 15.48 12.90
C HIS A 91 5.99 16.97 12.52
N LEU A 92 5.96 17.28 11.23
CA LEU A 92 5.97 18.67 10.72
C LEU A 92 4.58 19.27 10.55
N ARG A 93 3.52 18.48 10.64
CA ARG A 93 2.13 18.94 10.48
C ARG A 93 1.80 20.07 11.47
N GLY A 94 1.23 21.16 10.95
CA GLY A 94 0.77 22.31 11.76
C GLY A 94 1.86 23.18 12.36
N LYS A 95 3.15 22.97 12.02
CA LYS A 95 4.25 23.77 12.61
C LYS A 95 4.46 25.13 11.97
N GLY A 96 3.94 25.38 10.75
CA GLY A 96 4.06 26.67 10.06
C GLY A 96 5.51 27.13 9.82
N ILE A 97 6.42 26.18 9.58
CA ILE A 97 7.84 26.43 9.31
C ILE A 97 8.10 26.62 7.82
N SER A 98 9.20 27.30 7.47
CA SER A 98 9.69 27.31 6.09
C SER A 98 10.18 25.91 5.71
N ILE A 99 9.82 25.47 4.51
CA ILE A 99 10.18 24.13 4.05
C ILE A 99 10.53 24.13 2.57
N GLY A 100 11.62 23.47 2.22
CA GLY A 100 11.96 23.08 0.86
C GLY A 100 11.51 21.64 0.63
N VAL A 101 10.73 21.40 -0.42
CA VAL A 101 10.28 20.06 -0.82
C VAL A 101 10.69 19.80 -2.26
N GLY A 102 11.33 18.65 -2.48
CA GLY A 102 11.62 18.12 -3.80
C GLY A 102 10.92 16.78 -4.01
N PHE A 103 10.41 16.52 -5.21
CA PHE A 103 9.90 15.22 -5.63
C PHE A 103 10.64 14.78 -6.91
N LEU A 104 11.14 13.55 -6.91
CA LEU A 104 11.95 13.02 -8.00
C LEU A 104 11.47 11.60 -8.37
N ASP A 105 11.40 11.33 -9.67
CA ASP A 105 11.00 10.04 -10.23
C ASP A 105 11.97 9.64 -11.34
N ILE A 106 12.43 8.38 -11.30
CA ILE A 106 13.41 7.86 -12.28
C ILE A 106 12.73 7.61 -13.63
N ASN A 107 13.24 8.26 -14.66
CA ASN A 107 12.67 8.15 -16.00
C ASN A 107 12.90 6.75 -16.60
N GLY A 108 11.81 6.06 -16.92
CA GLY A 108 11.85 4.78 -17.61
C GLY A 108 12.42 3.60 -16.81
N LEU A 109 12.42 3.63 -15.47
CA LEU A 109 12.95 2.53 -14.64
C LEU A 109 12.32 1.18 -15.00
N LYS A 110 11.02 1.16 -15.26
CA LYS A 110 10.35 -0.07 -15.70
C LYS A 110 10.93 -0.62 -17.00
N TRP A 111 11.16 0.27 -18.00
CA TRP A 111 11.80 -0.14 -19.26
C TRP A 111 13.22 -0.67 -19.04
N ILE A 112 13.99 -0.04 -18.15
CA ILE A 112 15.33 -0.52 -17.77
C ILE A 112 15.23 -1.93 -17.19
N ASN A 113 14.31 -2.16 -16.25
CA ASN A 113 14.08 -3.47 -15.63
C ASN A 113 13.67 -4.53 -16.66
N ASP A 114 12.71 -4.20 -17.51
CA ASP A 114 12.12 -5.13 -18.47
C ASP A 114 13.11 -5.47 -19.63
N THR A 115 13.97 -4.51 -20.01
CA THR A 115 14.90 -4.66 -21.15
C THR A 115 16.28 -5.13 -20.72
N LEU A 116 16.79 -4.62 -19.59
CA LEU A 116 18.17 -4.83 -19.15
C LEU A 116 18.27 -5.62 -17.82
N GLY A 117 17.13 -5.99 -17.25
CA GLY A 117 17.04 -6.74 -16.00
C GLY A 117 17.08 -5.87 -14.73
N HIS A 118 16.59 -6.42 -13.63
CA HIS A 118 16.50 -5.74 -12.34
C HIS A 118 17.83 -5.23 -11.78
N ASP A 119 18.95 -5.88 -12.12
CA ASP A 119 20.27 -5.42 -11.69
C ASP A 119 20.63 -4.05 -12.29
N MET A 120 20.23 -3.79 -13.54
CA MET A 120 20.44 -2.49 -14.17
C MET A 120 19.49 -1.44 -13.62
N GLY A 121 18.25 -1.79 -13.30
CA GLY A 121 17.34 -0.91 -12.58
C GLY A 121 17.85 -0.53 -11.20
N ASN A 122 18.38 -1.49 -10.44
CA ASN A 122 19.02 -1.23 -9.14
C ASN A 122 20.22 -0.28 -9.28
N LYS A 123 21.04 -0.38 -10.33
CA LYS A 123 22.14 0.56 -10.62
C LYS A 123 21.61 1.96 -10.92
N ALA A 124 20.51 2.10 -11.65
CA ALA A 124 19.89 3.39 -11.92
C ALA A 124 19.40 4.04 -10.62
N ILE A 125 18.74 3.27 -9.75
CA ILE A 125 18.32 3.72 -8.43
C ILE A 125 19.50 4.18 -7.56
N GLN A 126 20.57 3.37 -7.51
CA GLN A 126 21.77 3.70 -6.76
C GLN A 126 22.49 4.96 -7.31
N LYS A 127 22.45 5.16 -8.63
CA LYS A 127 23.03 6.36 -9.25
C LYS A 127 22.30 7.63 -8.84
N ILE A 128 20.96 7.62 -8.86
CA ILE A 128 20.15 8.73 -8.34
C ILE A 128 20.42 8.97 -6.86
N CYS A 129 20.53 7.91 -6.08
CA CYS A 129 20.85 8.01 -4.66
C CYS A 129 22.21 8.71 -4.44
N LEU A 130 23.23 8.43 -5.26
CA LEU A 130 24.53 9.09 -5.18
C LEU A 130 24.41 10.57 -5.50
N ILE A 131 23.74 10.95 -6.59
CA ILE A 131 23.51 12.34 -6.97
C ILE A 131 22.80 13.10 -5.83
N LEU A 132 21.75 12.53 -5.27
CA LEU A 132 21.05 13.17 -4.14
C LEU A 132 21.94 13.37 -2.92
N LYS A 133 22.77 12.37 -2.55
CA LYS A 133 23.69 12.45 -1.40
C LYS A 133 24.84 13.44 -1.60
N GLU A 134 25.22 13.73 -2.82
CA GLU A 134 26.25 14.73 -3.14
C GLU A 134 25.76 16.17 -2.93
N HIS A 135 24.45 16.41 -3.09
CA HIS A 135 23.87 17.76 -3.04
C HIS A 135 23.04 18.02 -1.79
N ILE A 136 22.46 16.97 -1.18
CA ILE A 136 21.52 17.10 -0.06
C ILE A 136 21.93 16.15 1.07
N GLU A 137 21.89 16.64 2.32
CA GLU A 137 22.14 15.79 3.48
C GLU A 137 21.16 14.62 3.53
N GLN A 138 21.68 13.41 3.74
CA GLN A 138 20.95 12.17 3.69
C GLN A 138 19.69 12.15 4.59
N GLN A 139 19.72 12.87 5.70
CA GLN A 139 18.60 12.95 6.65
C GLN A 139 17.34 13.58 6.06
N PHE A 140 17.47 14.36 4.98
CA PHE A 140 16.36 15.05 4.31
C PHE A 140 15.85 14.30 3.07
N VAL A 141 16.44 13.15 2.72
CA VAL A 141 16.12 12.40 1.51
C VAL A 141 15.42 11.10 1.87
N TYR A 142 14.29 10.84 1.22
CA TYR A 142 13.42 9.69 1.44
C TYR A 142 13.18 8.95 0.12
N ARG A 143 13.30 7.62 0.13
CA ARG A 143 12.81 6.78 -0.97
C ARG A 143 11.46 6.22 -0.57
N ILE A 144 10.40 6.65 -1.24
CA ILE A 144 9.02 6.34 -0.84
C ILE A 144 8.40 5.19 -1.65
N SER A 145 8.95 4.92 -2.83
CA SER A 145 8.51 3.86 -3.74
C SER A 145 9.69 3.37 -4.57
N GLY A 146 9.47 2.46 -5.50
CA GLY A 146 10.51 1.85 -6.36
C GLY A 146 11.40 2.86 -7.08
N ASP A 147 10.81 3.86 -7.72
CA ASP A 147 11.44 4.91 -8.54
C ASP A 147 11.29 6.32 -7.98
N GLU A 148 10.59 6.50 -6.85
CA GLU A 148 10.24 7.79 -6.30
C GLU A 148 11.07 8.17 -5.08
N PHE A 149 11.61 9.39 -5.11
CA PHE A 149 12.35 9.99 -4.02
C PHE A 149 11.73 11.33 -3.63
N VAL A 150 11.70 11.61 -2.34
CA VAL A 150 11.22 12.89 -1.79
C VAL A 150 12.31 13.52 -0.96
N VAL A 151 12.49 14.82 -1.11
CA VAL A 151 13.29 15.67 -0.26
C VAL A 151 12.36 16.47 0.63
N ILE A 152 12.59 16.45 1.94
CA ILE A 152 11.88 17.28 2.91
C ILE A 152 12.95 17.99 3.74
N TRP A 153 13.12 19.29 3.52
CA TRP A 153 14.14 20.10 4.16
C TRP A 153 13.51 21.21 5.00
N PRO A 154 13.24 20.95 6.28
CA PRO A 154 12.64 21.94 7.18
C PRO A 154 13.63 23.05 7.53
N ASP A 155 13.11 24.23 7.79
CA ASP A 155 13.84 25.45 8.22
C ASP A 155 14.95 25.87 7.26
N VAL A 156 14.90 25.49 5.98
CA VAL A 156 15.88 25.89 4.98
C VAL A 156 15.63 27.30 4.47
N ASP A 157 16.70 28.10 4.37
CA ASP A 157 16.64 29.42 3.70
C ASP A 157 16.36 29.27 2.20
N TYR A 158 15.53 30.16 1.66
CA TYR A 158 15.15 30.15 0.25
C TYR A 158 16.33 30.13 -0.72
N LYS A 159 17.37 30.95 -0.45
CA LYS A 159 18.53 31.04 -1.34
C LYS A 159 19.37 29.76 -1.31
N VAL A 160 19.53 29.19 -0.10
CA VAL A 160 20.24 27.90 0.05
C VAL A 160 19.50 26.80 -0.68
N PHE A 161 18.18 26.71 -0.49
CA PHE A 161 17.36 25.72 -1.17
C PHE A 161 17.45 25.86 -2.68
N MET A 162 17.26 27.08 -3.22
CA MET A 162 17.29 27.32 -4.66
C MET A 162 18.64 27.04 -5.29
N SER A 163 19.74 27.41 -4.64
CA SER A 163 21.09 27.08 -5.12
C SER A 163 21.30 25.56 -5.19
N THR A 164 20.85 24.82 -4.16
CA THR A 164 20.95 23.36 -4.14
C THR A 164 20.11 22.72 -5.24
N VAL A 165 18.90 23.25 -5.48
CA VAL A 165 18.02 22.80 -6.55
C VAL A 165 18.64 23.01 -7.93
N GLU A 166 19.24 24.18 -8.19
CA GLU A 166 19.92 24.50 -9.45
C GLU A 166 21.10 23.54 -9.70
N ASP A 167 21.92 23.26 -8.68
CA ASP A 167 23.03 22.31 -8.76
C ASP A 167 22.52 20.87 -9.03
N LEU A 168 21.43 20.47 -8.36
CA LEU A 168 20.82 19.15 -8.55
C LEU A 168 20.20 19.00 -9.96
N GLU A 169 19.48 20.02 -10.45
CA GLU A 169 18.96 20.02 -11.82
C GLU A 169 20.08 19.91 -12.85
N ALA A 170 21.17 20.64 -12.67
CA ALA A 170 22.34 20.55 -13.54
C ALA A 170 22.98 19.15 -13.53
N ALA A 171 23.07 18.52 -12.36
CA ALA A 171 23.58 17.16 -12.22
C ALA A 171 22.68 16.13 -12.92
N LEU A 172 21.35 16.25 -12.80
CA LEU A 172 20.39 15.36 -13.45
C LEU A 172 20.43 15.50 -14.98
N VAL A 173 20.58 16.73 -15.52
CA VAL A 173 20.71 17.00 -16.95
C VAL A 173 22.02 16.39 -17.49
N ASN A 174 23.14 16.53 -16.79
CA ASN A 174 24.43 15.95 -17.16
C ASN A 174 24.37 14.41 -17.26
N GLU A 175 23.48 13.78 -16.51
CA GLU A 175 23.21 12.34 -16.54
C GLU A 175 22.11 11.94 -17.54
N LYS A 176 21.92 12.74 -18.59
CA LYS A 176 20.95 12.50 -19.68
C LYS A 176 19.51 12.43 -19.18
N ASP A 177 19.14 13.31 -18.28
CA ASP A 177 17.79 13.38 -17.72
C ASP A 177 17.32 12.04 -17.14
N ILE A 178 18.17 11.37 -16.36
CA ILE A 178 17.89 10.06 -15.74
C ILE A 178 16.65 10.07 -14.86
N ALA A 179 16.27 11.25 -14.33
CA ALA A 179 15.07 11.44 -13.51
C ALA A 179 14.38 12.77 -13.80
N SER A 180 13.10 12.81 -13.55
CA SER A 180 12.30 14.03 -13.55
C SER A 180 12.19 14.58 -12.14
N PHE A 181 12.37 15.89 -11.98
CA PHE A 181 12.41 16.55 -10.69
C PHE A 181 11.44 17.72 -10.64
N GLY A 182 10.74 17.86 -9.52
CA GLY A 182 9.87 18.98 -9.22
C GLY A 182 10.08 19.45 -7.80
N TYR A 183 9.96 20.74 -7.54
CA TYR A 183 10.23 21.30 -6.22
C TYR A 183 9.32 22.47 -5.89
N VAL A 184 9.19 22.73 -4.59
CA VAL A 184 8.46 23.86 -4.02
C VAL A 184 9.18 24.33 -2.76
N TRP A 185 9.24 25.64 -2.55
CA TRP A 185 9.65 26.22 -1.29
C TRP A 185 8.54 27.15 -0.77
N GLY A 186 8.27 27.12 0.52
CA GLY A 186 7.25 27.97 1.12
C GLY A 186 7.07 27.72 2.62
N THR A 187 6.13 28.46 3.20
CA THR A 187 5.65 28.24 4.58
C THR A 187 4.28 27.61 4.48
N GLU A 188 4.22 26.30 4.59
CA GLU A 188 2.95 25.55 4.55
C GLU A 188 2.62 25.04 5.95
N GLU A 189 1.37 25.15 6.36
CA GLU A 189 0.88 24.53 7.61
C GLU A 189 0.79 23.00 7.46
N ASP A 190 0.50 22.51 6.26
CA ASP A 190 0.46 21.10 5.91
C ASP A 190 1.55 20.77 4.87
N VAL A 191 2.60 20.09 5.33
CA VAL A 191 3.73 19.62 4.50
C VAL A 191 3.27 18.70 3.37
N GLY A 192 2.21 17.91 3.59
CA GLY A 192 1.62 17.06 2.55
C GLY A 192 1.10 17.86 1.35
N ILE A 193 0.66 19.12 1.55
CA ILE A 193 0.28 20.01 0.44
C ILE A 193 1.52 20.40 -0.37
N ALA A 194 2.63 20.73 0.29
CA ALA A 194 3.88 21.08 -0.38
C ALA A 194 4.41 19.89 -1.21
N VAL A 195 4.35 18.66 -0.65
CA VAL A 195 4.73 17.44 -1.38
C VAL A 195 3.88 17.24 -2.64
N ARG A 196 2.54 17.34 -2.54
CA ARG A 196 1.66 17.23 -3.71
C ARG A 196 1.92 18.32 -4.78
N LYS A 197 2.27 19.53 -4.35
CA LYS A 197 2.67 20.61 -5.29
C LYS A 197 3.97 20.25 -6.01
N ALA A 198 5.00 19.78 -5.28
CA ALA A 198 6.28 19.35 -5.86
C ALA A 198 6.08 18.15 -6.83
N GLU A 199 5.27 17.18 -6.47
CA GLU A 199 4.88 16.04 -7.32
C GLU A 199 4.23 16.50 -8.62
N LYS A 200 3.30 17.45 -8.57
CA LYS A 200 2.67 18.03 -9.77
C LYS A 200 3.67 18.73 -10.69
N VAL A 201 4.65 19.44 -10.12
CA VAL A 201 5.74 20.05 -10.90
C VAL A 201 6.61 18.97 -11.54
N MET A 202 7.00 17.94 -10.79
CA MET A 202 7.74 16.78 -11.28
C MET A 202 6.99 16.10 -12.44
N GLN A 203 5.69 15.86 -12.29
CA GLN A 203 4.88 15.23 -13.34
C GLN A 203 4.88 16.06 -14.64
N THR A 204 4.88 17.41 -14.52
CA THR A 204 5.00 18.31 -15.67
C THR A 204 6.37 18.15 -16.34
N ALA A 205 7.45 18.09 -15.55
CA ALA A 205 8.82 17.84 -16.06
C ALA A 205 8.93 16.47 -16.73
N LYS A 206 8.33 15.43 -16.14
CA LYS A 206 8.27 14.06 -16.65
C LYS A 206 7.56 14.00 -18.02
N ASN A 207 6.44 14.70 -18.15
CA ASN A 207 5.72 14.79 -19.42
C ASN A 207 6.54 15.51 -20.49
N LYS A 208 7.26 16.58 -20.13
CA LYS A 208 8.17 17.29 -21.03
C LYS A 208 9.34 16.41 -21.47
N PHE A 209 9.95 15.66 -20.56
CA PHE A 209 11.01 14.70 -20.84
C PHE A 209 10.57 13.69 -21.91
N TYR A 210 9.42 13.04 -21.73
CA TYR A 210 8.89 12.08 -22.70
C TYR A 210 8.44 12.73 -24.00
N ALA A 211 8.05 13.99 -24.00
CA ALA A 211 7.71 14.73 -25.23
C ALA A 211 8.94 15.08 -26.09
N THR A 212 10.13 15.24 -25.48
CA THR A 212 11.36 15.65 -26.16
C THR A 212 12.26 14.49 -26.57
N ASN A 213 12.19 13.35 -25.87
CA ASN A 213 13.05 12.18 -26.09
C ASN A 213 12.42 11.19 -27.07
N ASN A 214 12.69 11.33 -28.36
CA ASN A 214 12.10 10.52 -29.44
C ASN A 214 12.31 9.01 -29.31
N GLN A 215 13.40 8.54 -28.72
CA GLN A 215 13.65 7.09 -28.51
C GLN A 215 12.85 6.48 -27.35
N LEU A 216 12.42 7.30 -26.38
CA LEU A 216 11.49 6.92 -25.30
C LEU A 216 10.06 7.41 -25.60
N ARG A 217 9.92 8.41 -26.50
CA ARG A 217 8.67 8.96 -27.00
C ARG A 217 7.90 7.95 -27.86
N ASP A 218 8.59 7.14 -28.66
CA ASP A 218 7.97 6.08 -29.46
C ASP A 218 7.37 4.94 -28.61
N LYS A 219 7.58 4.96 -27.29
CA LYS A 219 7.08 3.92 -26.39
C LYS A 219 6.02 4.40 -25.39
N ARG A 220 5.71 5.71 -25.24
CA ARG A 220 4.62 6.18 -24.39
C ARG A 220 3.41 6.75 -25.13
N PRO A 221 3.51 7.65 -26.11
CA PRO A 221 2.36 7.91 -26.97
C PRO A 221 1.96 6.68 -27.76
N GLY A 222 2.91 5.95 -28.34
CA GLY A 222 2.66 4.67 -28.99
C GLY A 222 2.27 3.54 -28.04
N TYR A 223 2.75 3.53 -26.80
CA TYR A 223 2.33 2.57 -25.77
C TYR A 223 0.93 2.91 -25.24
N LEU A 224 0.65 4.17 -24.95
CA LEU A 224 -0.69 4.58 -24.53
C LEU A 224 -1.67 4.45 -25.70
N ASP A 225 -1.31 4.84 -26.91
CA ASP A 225 -2.12 4.64 -28.12
C ASP A 225 -2.26 3.15 -28.46
N ALA A 226 -1.20 2.35 -28.34
CA ALA A 226 -1.26 0.90 -28.51
C ALA A 226 -2.06 0.23 -27.39
N LEU A 227 -1.92 0.68 -26.15
CA LEU A 227 -2.71 0.21 -25.01
C LEU A 227 -4.18 0.62 -25.14
N LEU A 228 -4.46 1.87 -25.54
CA LEU A 228 -5.80 2.35 -25.86
C LEU A 228 -6.40 1.58 -27.04
N GLN A 229 -5.58 1.27 -28.05
CA GLN A 229 -6.02 0.45 -29.17
C GLN A 229 -6.23 -1.00 -28.74
N GLU A 230 -5.30 -1.59 -27.98
CA GLU A 230 -5.46 -2.93 -27.42
C GLU A 230 -6.72 -3.04 -26.56
N PHE A 231 -7.00 -2.03 -25.70
CA PHE A 231 -8.21 -2.03 -24.91
C PHE A 231 -9.49 -1.81 -25.73
N ARG A 232 -9.43 -1.02 -26.80
CA ARG A 232 -10.56 -0.89 -27.76
C ARG A 232 -10.82 -2.17 -28.53
N ASP A 233 -9.76 -2.90 -28.85
CA ASP A 233 -9.82 -4.15 -29.62
C ASP A 233 -10.05 -5.37 -28.71
N SER A 234 -9.91 -5.20 -27.39
CA SER A 234 -10.17 -6.22 -26.38
C SER A 234 -11.62 -6.17 -25.90
N THR A 235 -12.13 -7.33 -25.53
CA THR A 235 -13.47 -7.43 -24.90
C THR A 235 -13.29 -7.68 -23.42
N PHE A 236 -13.99 -6.90 -22.59
CA PHE A 236 -14.07 -7.15 -21.14
C PHE A 236 -15.33 -7.92 -20.84
N VAL A 237 -15.17 -9.10 -20.22
CA VAL A 237 -16.29 -10.01 -19.94
C VAL A 237 -16.36 -10.36 -18.46
N PRO A 238 -17.56 -10.58 -17.91
CA PRO A 238 -17.76 -11.01 -16.54
C PRO A 238 -17.46 -12.51 -16.38
N TYR A 239 -16.63 -12.84 -15.41
CA TYR A 239 -16.53 -14.17 -14.83
C TYR A 239 -17.14 -14.14 -13.45
N LEU A 240 -17.93 -15.12 -13.10
CA LEU A 240 -18.70 -15.15 -11.87
C LEU A 240 -18.10 -16.14 -10.88
N GLN A 241 -17.81 -15.66 -9.68
CA GLN A 241 -17.38 -16.49 -8.57
C GLN A 241 -18.50 -16.64 -7.54
N PRO A 242 -18.93 -17.86 -7.19
CA PRO A 242 -20.09 -18.07 -6.35
C PRO A 242 -19.89 -17.54 -4.93
N LEU A 243 -20.94 -16.86 -4.43
CA LEU A 243 -21.12 -16.41 -3.06
C LEU A 243 -22.08 -17.35 -2.34
N TYR A 244 -21.60 -18.00 -1.28
CA TYR A 244 -22.34 -19.01 -0.54
C TYR A 244 -22.81 -18.49 0.82
N SER A 245 -24.05 -18.75 1.17
CA SER A 245 -24.64 -18.41 2.45
C SER A 245 -24.66 -19.62 3.39
N ILE A 246 -24.00 -19.50 4.53
CA ILE A 246 -23.99 -20.55 5.57
C ILE A 246 -25.41 -20.80 6.10
N LYS A 247 -26.18 -19.74 6.31
CA LYS A 247 -27.54 -19.82 6.88
C LYS A 247 -28.51 -20.56 5.97
N SER A 248 -28.48 -20.31 4.66
CA SER A 248 -29.40 -20.92 3.71
C SER A 248 -28.86 -22.20 3.06
N ASP A 249 -27.59 -22.52 3.30
CA ASP A 249 -26.85 -23.65 2.74
C ASP A 249 -26.90 -23.71 1.21
N LYS A 250 -26.76 -22.53 0.56
CA LYS A 250 -26.84 -22.39 -0.90
C LYS A 250 -26.03 -21.22 -1.42
N VAL A 251 -25.68 -21.28 -2.71
CA VAL A 251 -25.20 -20.10 -3.45
C VAL A 251 -26.37 -19.12 -3.61
N TYR A 252 -26.14 -17.84 -3.25
CA TYR A 252 -27.17 -16.80 -3.31
C TYR A 252 -26.84 -15.72 -4.36
N GLY A 253 -25.63 -15.73 -4.90
CA GLY A 253 -25.14 -14.75 -5.86
C GLY A 253 -23.73 -15.04 -6.31
N ALA A 254 -23.10 -14.06 -6.92
CA ALA A 254 -21.72 -14.15 -7.37
C ALA A 254 -21.00 -12.80 -7.29
N GLU A 255 -19.69 -12.84 -7.15
CA GLU A 255 -18.81 -11.71 -7.45
C GLU A 255 -18.49 -11.70 -8.95
N VAL A 256 -18.60 -10.51 -9.56
CA VAL A 256 -18.30 -10.24 -10.96
C VAL A 256 -16.84 -9.87 -11.10
N LEU A 257 -16.06 -10.79 -11.61
CA LEU A 257 -14.63 -10.65 -11.81
C LEU A 257 -14.33 -10.44 -13.30
N VAL A 258 -13.79 -9.28 -13.63
CA VAL A 258 -13.45 -8.97 -15.03
C VAL A 258 -12.41 -9.94 -15.59
N ARG A 259 -12.57 -10.28 -16.87
CA ARG A 259 -11.53 -10.88 -17.73
C ARG A 259 -11.39 -10.06 -18.98
N LYS A 260 -10.14 -9.80 -19.39
CA LYS A 260 -9.84 -9.18 -20.67
C LYS A 260 -9.60 -10.30 -21.70
N ILE A 261 -10.31 -10.27 -22.81
CA ILE A 261 -10.06 -11.15 -23.96
C ILE A 261 -9.35 -10.31 -25.02
N ASP A 262 -8.12 -10.66 -25.33
CA ASP A 262 -7.35 -9.97 -26.36
C ASP A 262 -7.86 -10.30 -27.80
N PRO A 263 -7.42 -9.58 -28.83
CA PRO A 263 -7.82 -9.84 -30.22
C PRO A 263 -7.46 -11.24 -30.75
N HIS A 264 -6.57 -11.96 -30.04
CA HIS A 264 -6.16 -13.32 -30.38
C HIS A 264 -6.98 -14.39 -29.60
N GLY A 265 -7.90 -13.95 -28.73
CA GLY A 265 -8.74 -14.81 -27.93
C GLY A 265 -8.11 -15.30 -26.62
N HIS A 266 -6.96 -14.76 -26.21
CA HIS A 266 -6.39 -15.10 -24.91
C HIS A 266 -7.09 -14.36 -23.76
N ILE A 267 -7.33 -15.09 -22.68
CA ILE A 267 -8.01 -14.58 -21.48
C ILE A 267 -6.97 -14.12 -20.48
N HIS A 268 -7.02 -12.83 -20.14
CA HIS A 268 -6.16 -12.19 -19.15
C HIS A 268 -6.90 -11.99 -17.83
N VAL A 269 -6.19 -12.25 -16.72
CA VAL A 269 -6.72 -12.03 -15.35
C VAL A 269 -6.46 -10.61 -14.88
N PRO A 270 -7.26 -10.08 -13.90
CA PRO A 270 -7.18 -8.68 -13.46
C PRO A 270 -5.77 -8.21 -13.09
N ILE A 271 -4.97 -9.03 -12.41
CA ILE A 271 -3.60 -8.70 -11.99
C ILE A 271 -2.69 -8.28 -13.15
N GLU A 272 -2.98 -8.70 -14.37
CA GLU A 272 -2.18 -8.40 -15.56
C GLU A 272 -2.45 -7.00 -16.14
N PHE A 273 -3.64 -6.40 -15.89
CA PHE A 273 -4.03 -5.16 -16.56
C PHE A 273 -4.66 -4.09 -15.65
N VAL A 274 -5.30 -4.45 -14.53
CA VAL A 274 -6.04 -3.49 -13.67
C VAL A 274 -5.11 -2.39 -13.15
N ALA A 275 -3.95 -2.75 -12.58
CA ALA A 275 -2.99 -1.77 -12.07
C ALA A 275 -2.49 -0.79 -13.15
N ILE A 276 -2.41 -1.25 -14.41
CA ILE A 276 -2.05 -0.39 -15.55
C ILE A 276 -3.20 0.57 -15.86
N MET A 277 -4.44 0.09 -15.88
CA MET A 277 -5.63 0.90 -16.16
C MET A 277 -5.91 1.93 -15.06
N GLU A 278 -5.66 1.59 -13.80
CA GLU A 278 -5.75 2.54 -12.68
C GLU A 278 -4.73 3.67 -12.83
N ARG A 279 -3.47 3.32 -13.11
CA ARG A 279 -2.39 4.29 -13.31
C ARG A 279 -2.66 5.24 -14.48
N GLU A 280 -3.22 4.73 -15.57
CA GLU A 280 -3.53 5.51 -16.78
C GLU A 280 -4.96 6.11 -16.72
N HIS A 281 -5.64 6.09 -15.57
CA HIS A 281 -7.00 6.62 -15.34
C HIS A 281 -8.06 6.08 -16.31
N MET A 282 -7.95 4.79 -16.67
CA MET A 282 -8.86 4.14 -17.62
C MET A 282 -9.76 3.09 -16.96
N ILE A 283 -9.54 2.81 -15.69
CA ILE A 283 -10.21 1.71 -14.99
C ILE A 283 -11.74 1.90 -14.92
N SER A 284 -12.22 3.15 -14.90
CA SER A 284 -13.65 3.45 -14.85
C SER A 284 -14.44 2.86 -16.02
N MET A 285 -13.81 2.76 -17.20
CA MET A 285 -14.43 2.09 -18.35
C MET A 285 -14.74 0.62 -18.04
N VAL A 286 -13.83 -0.06 -17.35
CA VAL A 286 -14.01 -1.47 -16.94
C VAL A 286 -15.05 -1.59 -15.85
N ASP A 287 -14.97 -0.77 -14.82
CA ASP A 287 -15.87 -0.80 -13.67
C ASP A 287 -17.33 -0.59 -14.12
N PHE A 288 -17.60 0.40 -14.97
CA PHE A 288 -18.93 0.63 -15.52
C PHE A 288 -19.37 -0.44 -16.53
N THR A 289 -18.44 -1.03 -17.29
CA THR A 289 -18.76 -2.18 -18.14
C THR A 289 -19.20 -3.36 -17.28
N MET A 290 -18.48 -3.68 -16.23
CA MET A 290 -18.84 -4.78 -15.32
C MET A 290 -20.16 -4.51 -14.58
N LEU A 291 -20.44 -3.25 -14.21
CA LEU A 291 -21.75 -2.87 -13.66
C LEU A 291 -22.88 -3.13 -14.66
N ARG A 292 -22.70 -2.71 -15.92
CA ARG A 292 -23.71 -2.92 -16.98
C ARG A 292 -23.96 -4.42 -17.20
N GLU A 293 -22.90 -5.20 -17.35
CA GLU A 293 -22.99 -6.66 -17.51
C GLU A 293 -23.69 -7.31 -16.32
N ALA A 294 -23.37 -6.91 -15.09
CA ALA A 294 -24.06 -7.40 -13.89
C ALA A 294 -25.58 -7.09 -13.94
N CYS A 295 -25.94 -5.86 -14.30
CA CYS A 295 -27.33 -5.45 -14.42
C CYS A 295 -28.08 -6.24 -15.51
N GLU A 296 -27.48 -6.47 -16.66
CA GLU A 296 -28.04 -7.26 -17.76
C GLU A 296 -28.23 -8.74 -17.38
N LEU A 297 -27.26 -9.32 -16.66
CA LEU A 297 -27.36 -10.68 -16.13
C LEU A 297 -28.49 -10.80 -15.11
N ILE A 298 -28.66 -9.84 -14.20
CA ILE A 298 -29.79 -9.80 -13.25
C ILE A 298 -31.11 -9.83 -13.99
N GLN A 299 -31.29 -9.04 -15.05
CA GLN A 299 -32.51 -9.02 -15.84
C GLN A 299 -32.74 -10.32 -16.64
N THR A 300 -31.66 -10.82 -17.27
CA THR A 300 -31.72 -12.08 -18.04
C THR A 300 -32.18 -13.26 -17.17
N TRP A 301 -31.71 -13.33 -15.93
CA TRP A 301 -31.98 -14.43 -15.01
C TRP A 301 -33.20 -14.21 -14.10
N LYS A 302 -33.83 -13.05 -14.17
CA LYS A 302 -34.96 -12.64 -13.31
C LYS A 302 -36.11 -13.67 -13.25
N ALA A 303 -36.42 -14.31 -14.34
CA ALA A 303 -37.49 -15.28 -14.41
C ALA A 303 -37.20 -16.59 -13.67
N VAL A 304 -35.92 -16.98 -13.61
CA VAL A 304 -35.45 -18.24 -13.05
C VAL A 304 -34.86 -18.03 -11.65
N TRP A 305 -34.14 -16.95 -11.46
CA TRP A 305 -33.45 -16.62 -10.20
C TRP A 305 -33.72 -15.15 -9.78
N PRO A 306 -34.97 -14.86 -9.33
CA PRO A 306 -35.40 -13.49 -9.07
C PRO A 306 -34.63 -12.78 -7.93
N ASP A 307 -33.99 -13.54 -7.03
CA ASP A 307 -33.33 -13.03 -5.85
C ASP A 307 -31.78 -13.10 -5.97
N ILE A 308 -31.25 -13.33 -7.18
CA ILE A 308 -29.80 -13.35 -7.37
C ILE A 308 -29.19 -11.99 -7.01
N VAL A 309 -28.05 -12.04 -6.37
CA VAL A 309 -27.27 -10.84 -6.01
C VAL A 309 -25.92 -10.90 -6.73
N LEU A 310 -25.52 -9.81 -7.38
CA LEU A 310 -24.22 -9.69 -8.02
C LEU A 310 -23.39 -8.60 -7.36
N SER A 311 -22.15 -8.93 -7.06
CA SER A 311 -21.19 -8.00 -6.48
C SER A 311 -20.24 -7.48 -7.55
N VAL A 312 -20.00 -6.17 -7.57
CA VAL A 312 -19.15 -5.48 -8.56
C VAL A 312 -18.10 -4.64 -7.82
N ASN A 313 -16.85 -4.79 -8.24
CA ASN A 313 -15.73 -4.03 -7.73
C ASN A 313 -15.68 -2.63 -8.35
N PHE A 314 -15.43 -1.62 -7.53
CA PHE A 314 -15.17 -0.26 -7.96
C PHE A 314 -13.83 0.24 -7.47
N SER A 315 -13.00 0.69 -8.39
CA SER A 315 -11.74 1.33 -8.06
C SER A 315 -11.97 2.72 -7.44
N ARG A 316 -11.00 3.16 -6.65
CA ARG A 316 -11.01 4.52 -6.10
C ARG A 316 -11.09 5.59 -7.19
N ASN A 317 -10.37 5.42 -8.29
CA ASN A 317 -10.37 6.39 -9.39
C ASN A 317 -11.78 6.61 -9.93
N THR A 318 -12.54 5.53 -10.12
CA THR A 318 -13.93 5.56 -10.58
C THR A 318 -14.86 6.25 -9.59
N LEU A 319 -14.73 5.95 -8.30
CA LEU A 319 -15.55 6.55 -7.24
C LEU A 319 -15.37 8.07 -7.12
N THR A 320 -14.23 8.60 -7.57
CA THR A 320 -13.93 10.05 -7.51
C THR A 320 -14.29 10.80 -8.80
N GLU A 321 -14.84 10.12 -9.82
CA GLU A 321 -15.30 10.78 -11.03
C GLU A 321 -16.52 11.68 -10.74
N PRO A 322 -16.55 12.91 -11.27
CA PRO A 322 -17.64 13.85 -10.97
C PRO A 322 -19.02 13.37 -11.43
N ASP A 323 -19.08 12.55 -12.48
CA ASP A 323 -20.29 12.00 -13.10
C ASP A 323 -20.60 10.55 -12.66
N TYR A 324 -19.90 10.04 -11.63
CA TYR A 324 -20.03 8.66 -11.16
C TYR A 324 -21.49 8.25 -10.88
N LEU A 325 -22.19 9.04 -10.08
CA LEU A 325 -23.58 8.74 -9.71
C LEU A 325 -24.54 8.83 -10.89
N GLU A 326 -24.34 9.79 -11.80
CA GLU A 326 -25.12 9.95 -13.02
C GLU A 326 -24.98 8.71 -13.91
N ARG A 327 -23.77 8.22 -14.11
CA ARG A 327 -23.51 7.00 -14.90
C ARG A 327 -24.11 5.74 -14.26
N VAL A 328 -24.06 5.63 -12.94
CA VAL A 328 -24.74 4.54 -12.21
C VAL A 328 -26.25 4.60 -12.48
N ASP A 329 -26.87 5.80 -12.35
CA ASP A 329 -28.30 6.01 -12.58
C ASP A 329 -28.70 5.70 -14.02
N GLU A 330 -27.89 6.09 -15.01
CA GLU A 330 -28.10 5.79 -16.43
C GLU A 330 -28.11 4.28 -16.68
N ILE A 331 -27.12 3.54 -16.17
CA ILE A 331 -27.04 2.08 -16.33
C ILE A 331 -28.24 1.39 -15.68
N LEU A 332 -28.63 1.80 -14.48
CA LEU A 332 -29.80 1.25 -13.79
C LEU A 332 -31.10 1.52 -14.56
N ALA A 333 -31.25 2.74 -15.11
CA ALA A 333 -32.42 3.11 -15.89
C ALA A 333 -32.50 2.37 -17.24
N GLU A 334 -31.39 2.22 -17.94
CA GLU A 334 -31.32 1.54 -19.24
C GLU A 334 -31.59 0.02 -19.12
N THR A 335 -31.01 -0.60 -18.08
CA THR A 335 -31.13 -2.06 -17.87
C THR A 335 -32.42 -2.44 -17.13
N GLY A 336 -32.95 -1.54 -16.30
CA GLY A 336 -34.07 -1.82 -15.41
C GLY A 336 -33.74 -2.79 -14.27
N ALA A 337 -32.46 -2.98 -13.97
CA ALA A 337 -32.02 -3.86 -12.89
C ALA A 337 -32.49 -3.32 -11.51
N ASN A 338 -32.80 -4.24 -10.59
CA ASN A 338 -33.15 -3.86 -9.23
C ASN A 338 -31.86 -3.55 -8.42
N PRO A 339 -31.64 -2.29 -7.98
CA PRO A 339 -30.43 -1.93 -7.26
C PRO A 339 -30.18 -2.75 -5.98
N ALA A 340 -31.24 -3.29 -5.35
CA ALA A 340 -31.12 -4.14 -4.17
C ALA A 340 -30.45 -5.51 -4.44
N GLN A 341 -30.27 -5.86 -5.70
CA GLN A 341 -29.54 -7.06 -6.15
C GLN A 341 -28.06 -6.78 -6.44
N LEU A 342 -27.61 -5.56 -6.25
CA LEU A 342 -26.22 -5.15 -6.46
C LEU A 342 -25.50 -4.95 -5.12
N ILE A 343 -24.28 -5.45 -5.06
CA ILE A 343 -23.32 -5.15 -4.02
C ILE A 343 -22.17 -4.39 -4.69
N PHE A 344 -21.83 -3.21 -4.18
CA PHE A 344 -20.64 -2.48 -4.62
C PHE A 344 -19.52 -2.73 -3.64
N GLU A 345 -18.45 -3.34 -4.13
CA GLU A 345 -17.24 -3.62 -3.35
C GLU A 345 -16.23 -2.49 -3.51
N ILE A 346 -15.75 -1.99 -2.38
CA ILE A 346 -14.81 -0.89 -2.29
C ILE A 346 -13.57 -1.40 -1.60
N THR A 347 -12.43 -1.32 -2.26
CA THR A 347 -11.16 -1.75 -1.70
C THR A 347 -10.60 -0.73 -0.71
N GLU A 348 -9.80 -1.21 0.23
CA GLU A 348 -9.12 -0.46 1.27
C GLU A 348 -8.15 0.61 0.75
N SER A 349 -7.53 0.40 -0.42
CA SER A 349 -6.60 1.34 -1.07
C SER A 349 -7.22 2.71 -1.41
N SER A 350 -8.43 2.97 -0.91
CA SER A 350 -9.11 4.27 -0.91
C SER A 350 -8.40 5.35 -0.06
N GLN A 351 -7.15 5.14 0.39
CA GLN A 351 -6.33 6.14 1.08
C GLN A 351 -6.28 7.46 0.29
N GLY A 352 -6.76 8.56 0.92
CA GLY A 352 -6.72 9.92 0.37
C GLY A 352 -8.07 10.46 -0.15
N ILE A 353 -9.19 9.72 -0.07
CA ILE A 353 -10.52 10.33 -0.10
C ILE A 353 -10.84 10.74 1.33
N GLN A 354 -11.26 11.99 1.55
CA GLN A 354 -11.72 12.41 2.88
C GLN A 354 -12.94 11.57 3.26
N LEU A 355 -12.97 11.04 4.48
CA LEU A 355 -14.07 10.19 5.00
C LEU A 355 -15.46 10.82 4.82
N GLU A 356 -15.56 12.16 4.94
CA GLU A 356 -16.80 12.90 4.75
C GLU A 356 -17.30 12.83 3.29
N SER A 357 -16.39 12.96 2.32
CA SER A 357 -16.75 12.86 0.90
C SER A 357 -17.18 11.43 0.54
N MET A 358 -16.47 10.43 1.08
CA MET A 358 -16.85 9.02 0.93
C MET A 358 -18.21 8.75 1.56
N SER A 359 -18.44 9.18 2.80
CA SER A 359 -19.72 9.02 3.50
C SER A 359 -20.89 9.61 2.71
N SER A 360 -20.71 10.78 2.09
CA SER A 360 -21.74 11.41 1.25
C SER A 360 -22.04 10.55 0.02
N LEU A 361 -21.02 10.06 -0.69
CA LEU A 361 -21.17 9.19 -1.85
C LEU A 361 -21.90 7.89 -1.49
N LEU A 362 -21.46 7.20 -0.42
CA LEU A 362 -22.07 5.96 0.03
C LEU A 362 -23.52 6.14 0.48
N THR A 363 -23.85 7.29 1.07
CA THR A 363 -25.24 7.65 1.42
C THR A 363 -26.12 7.73 0.16
N GLU A 364 -25.61 8.32 -0.92
CA GLU A 364 -26.34 8.40 -2.18
C GLU A 364 -26.55 7.03 -2.85
N LEU A 365 -25.55 6.14 -2.79
CA LEU A 365 -25.68 4.76 -3.26
C LEU A 365 -26.68 3.96 -2.43
N GLN A 366 -26.64 4.10 -1.11
CA GLN A 366 -27.59 3.44 -0.21
C GLN A 366 -29.04 3.90 -0.42
N LYS A 367 -29.27 5.20 -0.70
CA LYS A 367 -30.61 5.71 -1.06
C LYS A 367 -31.18 5.05 -2.31
N ARG A 368 -30.33 4.60 -3.23
CA ARG A 368 -30.70 3.85 -4.42
C ARG A 368 -31.01 2.39 -4.11
N GLY A 369 -30.71 1.93 -2.90
CA GLY A 369 -30.91 0.55 -2.44
C GLY A 369 -29.73 -0.37 -2.70
N ILE A 370 -28.57 0.17 -3.14
CA ILE A 370 -27.36 -0.60 -3.37
C ILE A 370 -26.71 -0.98 -2.04
N VAL A 371 -26.25 -2.22 -1.91
CA VAL A 371 -25.53 -2.72 -0.75
C VAL A 371 -24.04 -2.37 -0.92
N ILE A 372 -23.41 -1.87 0.13
CA ILE A 372 -21.98 -1.53 0.11
C ILE A 372 -21.19 -2.55 0.92
N ALA A 373 -20.15 -3.09 0.31
CA ALA A 373 -19.20 -4.00 0.92
C ALA A 373 -17.81 -3.36 0.97
N ILE A 374 -17.12 -3.56 2.09
CA ILE A 374 -15.69 -3.30 2.18
C ILE A 374 -14.93 -4.58 1.91
N ASP A 375 -13.93 -4.50 1.04
CA ASP A 375 -13.08 -5.63 0.65
C ASP A 375 -11.75 -5.64 1.42
N ASP A 376 -11.07 -6.80 1.46
CA ASP A 376 -9.74 -7.03 2.03
C ASP A 376 -9.62 -6.70 3.55
N LEU A 377 -10.69 -6.86 4.35
CA LEU A 377 -10.65 -6.56 5.78
C LEU A 377 -9.52 -7.32 6.50
N GLY A 378 -8.60 -6.57 7.10
CA GLY A 378 -7.51 -7.07 7.93
C GLY A 378 -6.14 -7.15 7.26
N THR A 379 -5.99 -6.61 6.05
CA THR A 379 -4.69 -6.54 5.36
C THR A 379 -3.91 -5.26 5.66
N GLU A 380 -4.58 -4.13 5.83
CA GLU A 380 -3.97 -2.85 6.14
C GLU A 380 -4.70 -2.10 7.28
N ALA A 381 -4.05 -1.06 7.83
CA ALA A 381 -4.60 -0.30 8.97
C ALA A 381 -5.77 0.63 8.62
N ALA A 382 -5.91 1.04 7.37
CA ALA A 382 -6.94 1.98 6.91
C ALA A 382 -8.36 1.38 6.90
N CYS A 383 -8.46 0.05 6.84
CA CYS A 383 -9.73 -0.68 6.82
C CYS A 383 -10.61 -0.41 8.05
N LEU A 384 -10.02 -0.21 9.22
CA LEU A 384 -10.78 0.05 10.44
C LEU A 384 -11.50 1.41 10.41
N GLU A 385 -10.96 2.42 9.71
CA GLU A 385 -11.62 3.72 9.59
C GLU A 385 -12.90 3.63 8.73
N MET A 386 -12.90 2.79 7.71
CA MET A 386 -14.07 2.58 6.87
C MET A 386 -15.22 1.91 7.63
N LEU A 387 -14.93 1.07 8.64
CA LEU A 387 -15.95 0.44 9.48
C LEU A 387 -16.77 1.46 10.29
N TYR A 388 -16.28 2.69 10.49
CA TYR A 388 -17.06 3.77 11.14
C TYR A 388 -18.18 4.32 10.25
N LEU A 389 -18.18 4.00 8.95
CA LEU A 389 -19.19 4.49 8.02
C LEU A 389 -20.47 3.61 8.12
N PRO A 390 -21.59 4.16 8.60
CA PRO A 390 -22.81 3.38 8.82
C PRO A 390 -23.49 2.90 7.53
N GLN A 391 -23.00 3.35 6.38
CA GLN A 391 -23.48 2.93 5.06
C GLN A 391 -22.93 1.58 4.63
N ILE A 392 -21.84 1.11 5.24
CA ILE A 392 -21.25 -0.20 4.93
C ILE A 392 -22.09 -1.27 5.61
N SER A 393 -22.58 -2.23 4.82
CA SER A 393 -23.46 -3.30 5.29
C SER A 393 -22.84 -4.68 5.22
N MET A 394 -21.63 -4.78 4.63
CA MET A 394 -20.92 -6.04 4.44
C MET A 394 -19.41 -5.82 4.56
N ALA A 395 -18.70 -6.79 5.14
CA ALA A 395 -17.25 -6.80 5.22
C ALA A 395 -16.70 -8.18 4.79
N LYS A 396 -15.69 -8.18 3.91
CA LYS A 396 -15.04 -9.38 3.37
C LYS A 396 -13.69 -9.56 4.05
N ILE A 397 -13.53 -10.63 4.82
CA ILE A 397 -12.26 -10.98 5.50
C ILE A 397 -11.33 -11.63 4.49
N ASP A 398 -10.14 -11.05 4.34
CA ASP A 398 -9.14 -11.50 3.38
C ASP A 398 -8.62 -12.91 3.65
N LYS A 399 -8.33 -13.63 2.58
CA LYS A 399 -7.81 -15.00 2.60
C LYS A 399 -6.53 -15.19 3.43
N SER A 400 -5.71 -14.14 3.58
CA SER A 400 -4.44 -14.24 4.33
C SER A 400 -4.67 -14.51 5.82
N LEU A 401 -5.77 -14.00 6.39
CA LEU A 401 -6.19 -14.30 7.76
C LEU A 401 -6.77 -15.71 7.86
N ILE A 402 -7.60 -16.10 6.90
CA ILE A 402 -8.27 -17.41 6.88
C ILE A 402 -7.23 -18.55 6.78
N ASN A 403 -6.23 -18.41 5.91
CA ASN A 403 -5.19 -19.44 5.73
C ASN A 403 -4.32 -19.65 6.98
N LYS A 404 -4.12 -18.62 7.78
CA LYS A 404 -3.36 -18.72 9.04
C LYS A 404 -4.17 -19.41 10.16
N ALA A 405 -5.48 -19.26 10.13
CA ALA A 405 -6.36 -19.71 11.21
C ALA A 405 -6.52 -21.24 11.30
N GLU A 406 -6.31 -21.98 10.21
CA GLU A 406 -6.48 -23.44 10.22
C GLU A 406 -5.62 -24.14 11.28
N ASN A 407 -4.43 -23.61 11.59
CA ASN A 407 -3.44 -24.23 12.48
C ASN A 407 -3.12 -23.40 13.73
N SER A 408 -3.89 -22.37 14.03
CA SER A 408 -3.57 -21.45 15.13
C SER A 408 -4.81 -20.95 15.85
N GLU A 409 -4.94 -21.32 17.12
CA GLU A 409 -6.03 -20.85 18.00
C GLU A 409 -6.03 -19.32 18.16
N ARG A 410 -4.85 -18.68 18.06
CA ARG A 410 -4.73 -17.23 18.17
C ARG A 410 -5.34 -16.55 16.98
N GLU A 411 -5.08 -17.01 15.76
CA GLU A 411 -5.66 -16.49 14.54
C GLU A 411 -7.17 -16.77 14.48
N GLN A 412 -7.64 -17.93 14.96
CA GLN A 412 -9.07 -18.22 15.11
C GLN A 412 -9.77 -17.23 16.03
N LEU A 413 -9.10 -16.85 17.13
CA LEU A 413 -9.63 -15.84 18.06
C LEU A 413 -9.72 -14.46 17.38
N VAL A 414 -8.74 -14.07 16.57
CA VAL A 414 -8.77 -12.81 15.80
C VAL A 414 -9.95 -12.80 14.83
N ILE A 415 -10.13 -13.87 14.03
CA ILE A 415 -11.27 -13.96 13.11
C ILE A 415 -12.61 -13.90 13.85
N ARG A 416 -12.73 -14.59 14.98
CA ARG A 416 -13.96 -14.54 15.80
C ARG A 416 -14.29 -13.11 16.19
N HIS A 417 -13.31 -12.36 16.71
CA HIS A 417 -13.54 -10.96 17.11
C HIS A 417 -13.83 -10.04 15.93
N LEU A 418 -13.28 -10.32 14.74
CA LEU A 418 -13.66 -9.59 13.54
C LEU A 418 -15.11 -9.89 13.11
N VAL A 419 -15.53 -11.16 13.18
CA VAL A 419 -16.93 -11.54 12.93
C VAL A 419 -17.87 -10.89 13.93
N ASP A 420 -17.54 -10.97 15.23
CA ASP A 420 -18.33 -10.34 16.31
C ASP A 420 -18.43 -8.82 16.09
N LEU A 421 -17.32 -8.15 15.71
CA LEU A 421 -17.29 -6.72 15.39
C LEU A 421 -18.20 -6.39 14.20
N CYS A 422 -18.16 -7.17 13.13
CA CYS A 422 -19.07 -7.00 12.00
C CYS A 422 -20.54 -7.08 12.45
N HIS A 423 -20.89 -8.07 13.26
CA HIS A 423 -22.25 -8.23 13.79
C HIS A 423 -22.67 -7.09 14.71
N ASP A 424 -21.79 -6.63 15.60
CA ASP A 424 -22.06 -5.48 16.48
C ASP A 424 -22.30 -4.18 15.70
N LEU A 425 -21.68 -4.06 14.52
CA LEU A 425 -21.90 -2.96 13.58
C LEU A 425 -23.07 -3.20 12.59
N ASN A 426 -23.83 -4.28 12.74
CA ASN A 426 -24.92 -4.72 11.85
C ASN A 426 -24.45 -4.99 10.41
N MET A 427 -23.23 -5.46 10.23
CA MET A 427 -22.66 -5.86 8.95
C MET A 427 -22.73 -7.37 8.76
N THR A 428 -22.92 -7.81 7.52
CA THR A 428 -22.74 -9.21 7.12
C THR A 428 -21.25 -9.51 6.93
N CYS A 429 -20.77 -10.57 7.55
CA CYS A 429 -19.38 -11.01 7.42
C CYS A 429 -19.23 -12.06 6.33
N VAL A 430 -18.33 -11.84 5.36
CA VAL A 430 -17.95 -12.77 4.30
C VAL A 430 -16.50 -13.21 4.51
N ALA A 431 -16.21 -14.50 4.46
CA ALA A 431 -14.84 -15.00 4.48
C ALA A 431 -14.41 -15.42 3.07
N GLU A 432 -13.25 -14.94 2.65
CA GLU A 432 -12.70 -15.16 1.32
C GLU A 432 -11.62 -16.24 1.26
N GLY A 433 -11.33 -16.69 0.03
CA GLY A 433 -10.23 -17.60 -0.24
C GLY A 433 -10.39 -18.99 0.35
N ILE A 434 -11.62 -19.48 0.47
CA ILE A 434 -11.92 -20.81 1.02
C ILE A 434 -11.46 -21.90 0.05
N GLU A 435 -10.50 -22.72 0.48
CA GLU A 435 -9.91 -23.81 -0.32
C GLU A 435 -10.20 -25.20 0.22
N THR A 436 -10.49 -25.32 1.53
CA THR A 436 -10.68 -26.61 2.19
C THR A 436 -12.03 -26.75 2.90
N SER A 437 -12.47 -27.99 3.12
CA SER A 437 -13.69 -28.25 3.89
C SER A 437 -13.49 -27.95 5.38
N SER A 438 -12.26 -28.06 5.90
CA SER A 438 -11.93 -27.69 7.27
C SER A 438 -12.10 -26.20 7.55
N GLN A 439 -11.75 -25.33 6.57
CA GLN A 439 -12.00 -23.89 6.64
C GLN A 439 -13.51 -23.60 6.73
N ILE A 440 -14.34 -24.28 5.92
CA ILE A 440 -15.81 -24.11 5.98
C ILE A 440 -16.33 -24.44 7.40
N GLU A 441 -15.95 -25.60 7.95
CA GLU A 441 -16.41 -26.00 9.28
C GLU A 441 -15.89 -25.07 10.39
N LEU A 442 -14.65 -24.58 10.26
CA LEU A 442 -14.08 -23.62 11.18
C LEU A 442 -14.90 -22.31 11.16
N LEU A 443 -15.13 -21.74 9.97
CA LEU A 443 -15.80 -20.45 9.82
C LEU A 443 -17.28 -20.52 10.23
N LYS A 444 -17.96 -21.65 10.02
CA LYS A 444 -19.28 -21.92 10.59
C LYS A 444 -19.26 -21.84 12.13
N LYS A 445 -18.25 -22.44 12.78
CA LYS A 445 -18.08 -22.40 14.26
C LYS A 445 -17.73 -21.00 14.77
N LEU A 446 -17.01 -20.21 13.97
CA LEU A 446 -16.66 -18.83 14.30
C LEU A 446 -17.78 -17.82 14.05
N GLY A 447 -18.91 -18.27 13.48
CA GLY A 447 -20.12 -17.46 13.28
C GLY A 447 -20.13 -16.63 12.00
N CYS A 448 -19.26 -16.90 11.03
CA CYS A 448 -19.25 -16.21 9.75
C CYS A 448 -20.58 -16.45 9.00
N ASP A 449 -21.07 -15.44 8.25
CA ASP A 449 -22.38 -15.50 7.58
C ASP A 449 -22.27 -16.11 6.19
N ARG A 450 -21.22 -15.76 5.46
CA ARG A 450 -21.07 -16.04 4.03
C ARG A 450 -19.63 -16.47 3.71
N LEU A 451 -19.47 -17.23 2.64
CA LEU A 451 -18.19 -17.79 2.21
C LEU A 451 -17.99 -17.60 0.70
N GLN A 452 -16.73 -17.37 0.32
CA GLN A 452 -16.28 -17.33 -1.06
C GLN A 452 -14.92 -18.02 -1.19
N GLY A 453 -14.70 -18.77 -2.27
CA GLY A 453 -13.40 -19.38 -2.53
C GLY A 453 -13.47 -20.58 -3.48
N TYR A 454 -12.31 -21.10 -3.84
CA TYR A 454 -12.20 -22.17 -4.83
C TYR A 454 -12.86 -23.49 -4.40
N LYS A 455 -13.05 -23.68 -3.11
CA LYS A 455 -13.80 -24.85 -2.61
C LYS A 455 -15.27 -24.80 -2.93
N ILE A 456 -15.86 -23.60 -3.03
CA ILE A 456 -17.25 -23.38 -3.41
C ILE A 456 -17.36 -23.36 -4.93
N GLY A 457 -16.49 -22.59 -5.59
CA GLY A 457 -16.38 -22.53 -7.05
C GLY A 457 -15.28 -21.57 -7.49
N ARG A 458 -14.64 -21.88 -8.61
CA ARG A 458 -13.71 -20.98 -9.27
C ARG A 458 -14.48 -19.94 -10.08
N PRO A 459 -13.89 -18.76 -10.36
CA PRO A 459 -14.47 -17.84 -11.33
C PRO A 459 -14.70 -18.55 -12.67
N MET A 460 -15.91 -18.46 -13.22
CA MET A 460 -16.32 -19.11 -14.46
C MET A 460 -17.16 -18.17 -15.33
N PRO A 461 -17.28 -18.41 -16.64
CA PRO A 461 -18.17 -17.67 -17.51
C PRO A 461 -19.61 -17.63 -16.99
N ALA A 462 -20.34 -16.56 -17.28
CA ALA A 462 -21.70 -16.36 -16.77
C ALA A 462 -22.69 -17.51 -17.15
N GLU A 463 -22.54 -18.07 -18.35
CA GLU A 463 -23.35 -19.20 -18.81
C GLU A 463 -23.09 -20.45 -17.96
N ASP A 464 -21.82 -20.80 -17.71
CA ASP A 464 -21.44 -21.95 -16.90
C ASP A 464 -21.91 -21.79 -15.46
N PHE A 465 -21.81 -20.57 -14.92
CA PHE A 465 -22.30 -20.25 -13.58
C PHE A 465 -23.80 -20.48 -13.47
N PHE A 466 -24.58 -20.01 -14.45
CA PHE A 466 -26.02 -20.17 -14.47
C PHE A 466 -26.41 -21.64 -14.58
N HIS A 467 -25.79 -22.43 -15.46
CA HIS A 467 -26.00 -23.86 -15.54
C HIS A 467 -25.71 -24.59 -14.24
N GLN A 468 -24.62 -24.26 -13.59
CA GLN A 468 -24.20 -24.94 -12.36
C GLN A 468 -25.09 -24.61 -11.15
N PHE A 469 -25.51 -23.35 -11.00
CA PHE A 469 -26.14 -22.84 -9.76
C PHE A 469 -27.59 -22.36 -9.99
N GLY A 470 -27.90 -21.79 -11.16
CA GLY A 470 -29.22 -21.23 -11.49
C GLY A 470 -30.29 -22.30 -11.73
N GLU A 471 -29.97 -23.42 -12.39
CA GLU A 471 -30.91 -24.50 -12.62
C GLU A 471 -31.36 -25.16 -11.30
N ASN A 472 -30.53 -25.20 -10.29
CA ASN A 472 -30.88 -25.69 -8.96
C ASN A 472 -31.87 -24.78 -8.21
N ALA A 473 -32.05 -23.53 -8.66
CA ALA A 473 -33.06 -22.62 -8.12
C ALA A 473 -34.49 -23.00 -8.63
N LEU A 474 -34.59 -23.68 -9.78
CA LEU A 474 -35.86 -24.13 -10.36
C LEU A 474 -36.49 -25.33 -9.62
N HIS A 475 -35.70 -26.21 -9.01
CA HIS A 475 -36.17 -27.48 -8.44
C HIS A 475 -36.69 -27.39 -7.00
N LYS A 476 -36.81 -26.17 -6.43
CA LYS A 476 -37.31 -25.94 -5.06
C LYS A 476 -38.51 -24.99 -4.94
N LYS A 477 -39.39 -24.97 -6.01
CA LYS A 477 -40.72 -24.38 -5.92
C LYS A 477 -41.78 -25.44 -5.65
#